data_91a638bb69f9b6aa585514b6e1a56d14
#
_entry.id   91a638bb69f9b6aa585514b6e1a56d14
#
_cell.length_a   1.000
_cell.length_b   1.000
_cell.length_c   1.000
_cell.angle_alpha   90.00
_cell.angle_beta   90.00
_cell.angle_gamma   90.00
#
_symmetry.space_group_name_H-M   'P 1'
#
loop_
_entity.id
_entity.type
_entity.pdbx_description
1 polymer ?
#
loop_
_entity_poly.entity_id
_entity_poly.type
_entity_poly.pdbx_seq_one_letter_code
_entity_poly.pdbx_strand_id
1 'polypeptide(L)'
;MLKLEDLELEMVLIPGGTFLMGSSENEEGNRNREKPQHEVTIKPFLMGKYPITQAQWEIVAALEKVNIDLASYPSYFEDGNLPVEHISWYEAVEFCARLSRMTNKAYRLPTEAEWEYACRAGTTTPFYFGDRITTELANYDGSYNDDDEQEGTTEVSSFPPNAFGLHDM
;
A
#
# COMPACT_ATOMS: atom_id res chain seq x y z
N MET A 1 -16.00 8.75 18.87
CA MET A 1 -14.57 9.06 19.01
C MET A 1 -13.83 7.74 19.18
N LEU A 2 -13.08 7.34 18.17
CA LEU A 2 -12.28 6.13 18.21
C LEU A 2 -11.19 6.26 19.28
N LYS A 3 -10.83 5.15 19.91
CA LYS A 3 -9.83 5.13 20.99
C LYS A 3 -8.57 4.41 20.51
N LEU A 4 -7.45 4.66 21.19
CA LEU A 4 -6.18 4.02 20.90
C LEU A 4 -6.23 2.48 20.99
N GLU A 5 -7.07 1.96 21.86
CA GLU A 5 -7.34 0.53 22.03
C GLU A 5 -8.06 -0.09 20.83
N ASP A 6 -8.65 0.75 19.96
CA ASP A 6 -9.33 0.33 18.73
C ASP A 6 -8.37 0.27 17.53
N LEU A 7 -7.08 0.65 17.69
CA LEU A 7 -6.10 0.61 16.62
C LEU A 7 -5.56 -0.81 16.43
N GLU A 8 -6.11 -1.51 15.46
CA GLU A 8 -5.61 -2.80 15.00
C GLU A 8 -4.85 -2.63 13.68
N LEU A 9 -3.57 -3.02 13.67
CA LEU A 9 -2.72 -3.03 12.48
C LEU A 9 -2.18 -4.46 12.29
N GLU A 10 -2.76 -5.18 11.34
CA GLU A 10 -2.23 -6.47 10.94
C GLU A 10 -0.96 -6.27 10.11
N MET A 11 0.13 -6.91 10.55
CA MET A 11 1.42 -6.84 9.88
C MET A 11 1.82 -8.23 9.38
N VAL A 12 2.27 -8.29 8.14
CA VAL A 12 2.78 -9.53 7.52
C VAL A 12 4.30 -9.49 7.50
N LEU A 13 4.93 -10.60 7.87
CA LEU A 13 6.38 -10.76 7.70
C LEU A 13 6.68 -11.07 6.23
N ILE A 14 7.29 -10.12 5.55
CA ILE A 14 7.81 -10.31 4.19
C ILE A 14 9.17 -10.99 4.29
N PRO A 15 9.33 -12.18 3.70
CA PRO A 15 10.61 -12.88 3.73
C PRO A 15 11.66 -12.10 2.94
N GLY A 16 12.93 -12.19 3.35
CA GLY A 16 14.02 -11.66 2.54
C GLY A 16 14.22 -12.49 1.28
N GLY A 17 14.78 -11.87 0.25
CA GLY A 17 15.04 -12.55 -1.01
C GLY A 17 15.65 -11.62 -2.06
N THR A 18 15.93 -12.17 -3.23
CA THR A 18 16.44 -11.42 -4.38
C THR A 18 15.42 -11.49 -5.50
N PHE A 19 15.18 -10.38 -6.18
CA PHE A 19 14.25 -10.28 -7.31
C PHE A 19 14.79 -9.34 -8.38
N LEU A 20 14.19 -9.39 -9.55
CA LEU A 20 14.45 -8.44 -10.64
C LEU A 20 13.49 -7.26 -10.50
N MET A 21 14.02 -6.11 -10.10
CA MET A 21 13.29 -4.86 -9.99
C MET A 21 13.20 -4.16 -11.35
N GLY A 22 12.04 -3.58 -11.63
CA GLY A 22 11.77 -2.83 -12.85
C GLY A 22 11.05 -3.65 -13.93
N SER A 23 10.73 -2.97 -15.05
CA SER A 23 9.98 -3.56 -16.17
C SER A 23 10.91 -4.16 -17.22
N SER A 24 10.48 -5.28 -17.82
CA SER A 24 11.17 -5.87 -18.97
C SER A 24 11.04 -4.98 -20.22
N GLU A 25 11.95 -5.15 -21.19
CA GLU A 25 11.89 -4.37 -22.43
C GLU A 25 10.61 -4.61 -23.24
N ASN A 26 10.03 -5.81 -23.10
CA ASN A 26 8.85 -6.24 -23.86
C ASN A 26 7.55 -6.06 -23.08
N GLU A 27 7.58 -5.54 -21.87
CA GLU A 27 6.39 -5.31 -21.05
C GLU A 27 5.58 -4.14 -21.60
N GLU A 28 4.29 -4.37 -21.83
CA GLU A 28 3.39 -3.33 -22.32
C GLU A 28 3.25 -2.21 -21.29
N GLY A 29 3.32 -0.95 -21.72
CA GLY A 29 3.22 0.21 -20.84
C GLY A 29 4.49 0.55 -20.06
N ASN A 30 5.60 -0.20 -20.22
CA ASN A 30 6.85 0.08 -19.52
C ASN A 30 7.35 1.52 -19.73
N ARG A 31 8.02 2.07 -18.73
CA ARG A 31 8.59 3.42 -18.76
C ARG A 31 10.10 3.39 -18.64
N ASN A 32 10.78 4.35 -19.25
CA ASN A 32 12.24 4.45 -19.20
C ASN A 32 12.82 4.51 -17.79
N ARG A 33 12.08 5.06 -16.81
CA ARG A 33 12.50 5.14 -15.40
C ARG A 33 12.49 3.80 -14.67
N GLU A 34 11.84 2.79 -15.23
CA GLU A 34 11.76 1.42 -14.71
C GLU A 34 12.87 0.53 -15.27
N LYS A 35 13.75 1.09 -16.09
CA LYS A 35 14.84 0.38 -16.78
C LYS A 35 16.22 0.87 -16.33
N PRO A 36 17.24 0.02 -16.45
CA PRO A 36 17.17 -1.42 -16.79
C PRO A 36 16.64 -2.26 -15.61
N GLN A 37 16.05 -3.42 -15.90
CA GLN A 37 15.83 -4.42 -14.86
C GLN A 37 17.17 -4.79 -14.21
N HIS A 38 17.17 -4.91 -12.89
CA HIS A 38 18.38 -5.25 -12.13
C HIS A 38 18.02 -6.05 -10.88
N GLU A 39 18.98 -6.85 -10.41
CA GLU A 39 18.79 -7.63 -9.19
C GLU A 39 18.88 -6.73 -7.95
N VAL A 40 17.89 -6.90 -7.05
CA VAL A 40 17.86 -6.27 -5.75
C VAL A 40 17.64 -7.32 -4.67
N THR A 41 18.44 -7.26 -3.61
CA THR A 41 18.28 -8.14 -2.44
C THR A 41 17.58 -7.38 -1.32
N ILE A 42 16.47 -7.90 -0.85
CA ILE A 42 15.64 -7.36 0.22
C ILE A 42 15.87 -8.15 1.51
N LYS A 43 16.07 -7.46 2.62
CA LYS A 43 16.07 -8.08 3.95
C LYS A 43 14.65 -8.32 4.43
N PRO A 44 14.39 -9.31 5.31
CA PRO A 44 13.07 -9.49 5.89
C PRO A 44 12.58 -8.22 6.59
N PHE A 45 11.30 -7.89 6.41
CA PHE A 45 10.66 -6.75 7.06
C PHE A 45 9.17 -7.02 7.30
N LEU A 46 8.54 -6.20 8.13
CA LEU A 46 7.10 -6.24 8.36
C LEU A 46 6.41 -5.19 7.48
N MET A 47 5.31 -5.54 6.84
CA MET A 47 4.46 -4.65 6.05
C MET A 47 3.02 -4.76 6.50
N GLY A 48 2.26 -3.67 6.46
CA GLY A 48 0.83 -3.68 6.69
C GLY A 48 0.14 -4.63 5.72
N LYS A 49 -0.74 -5.50 6.21
CA LYS A 49 -1.48 -6.46 5.41
C LYS A 49 -2.45 -5.78 4.44
N TYR A 50 -2.97 -4.64 4.85
CA TYR A 50 -3.94 -3.82 4.14
C TYR A 50 -3.41 -2.39 4.01
N PRO A 51 -3.93 -1.60 3.06
CA PRO A 51 -3.82 -0.15 3.11
C PRO A 51 -4.33 0.40 4.45
N ILE A 52 -3.78 1.52 4.89
CA ILE A 52 -4.26 2.18 6.12
C ILE A 52 -5.70 2.66 5.89
N THR A 53 -6.62 2.21 6.75
CA THR A 53 -8.01 2.63 6.68
C THR A 53 -8.21 4.03 7.26
N GLN A 54 -9.33 4.68 6.90
CA GLN A 54 -9.71 5.99 7.43
C GLN A 54 -9.90 5.95 8.95
N ALA A 55 -10.47 4.87 9.49
CA ALA A 55 -10.60 4.69 10.94
C ALA A 55 -9.23 4.61 11.64
N GLN A 56 -8.27 3.88 11.07
CA GLN A 56 -6.91 3.82 11.61
C GLN A 56 -6.19 5.17 11.50
N TRP A 57 -6.38 5.87 10.38
CA TRP A 57 -5.86 7.22 10.18
C TRP A 57 -6.36 8.19 11.23
N GLU A 58 -7.68 8.25 11.48
CA GLU A 58 -8.30 9.13 12.48
C GLU A 58 -7.66 8.95 13.86
N ILE A 59 -7.46 7.69 14.30
CA ILE A 59 -6.85 7.40 15.60
C ILE A 59 -5.44 7.99 15.69
N VAL A 60 -4.61 7.78 14.65
CA VAL A 60 -3.22 8.25 14.66
C VAL A 60 -3.13 9.77 14.42
N ALA A 61 -4.03 10.34 13.62
CA ALA A 61 -4.11 11.79 13.40
C ALA A 61 -4.47 12.55 14.67
N ALA A 62 -5.21 11.93 15.60
CA ALA A 62 -5.52 12.53 16.90
C ALA A 62 -4.35 12.51 17.91
N LEU A 63 -3.27 11.77 17.63
CA LEU A 63 -2.09 11.75 18.49
C LEU A 63 -1.31 13.07 18.41
N GLU A 64 -0.47 13.30 19.42
CA GLU A 64 0.39 14.47 19.43
C GLU A 64 1.31 14.51 18.21
N LYS A 65 1.35 15.64 17.54
CA LYS A 65 2.17 15.93 16.38
C LYS A 65 3.66 15.72 16.65
N VAL A 66 4.36 15.14 15.67
CA VAL A 66 5.83 15.06 15.67
C VAL A 66 6.43 16.21 14.85
N ASN A 67 6.00 16.37 13.59
CA ASN A 67 6.56 17.37 12.67
C ASN A 67 5.47 18.28 12.09
N ILE A 68 4.37 17.72 11.59
CA ILE A 68 3.31 18.47 10.90
C ILE A 68 1.92 18.10 11.45
N ASP A 69 0.94 18.97 11.22
CA ASP A 69 -0.45 18.66 11.54
C ASP A 69 -1.04 17.70 10.52
N LEU A 70 -1.90 16.78 10.97
CA LEU A 70 -2.68 15.89 10.12
C LEU A 70 -4.15 16.26 10.23
N ALA A 71 -4.85 16.33 9.08
CA ALA A 71 -6.31 16.37 9.08
C ALA A 71 -6.85 15.01 9.54
N SER A 72 -7.86 15.02 10.40
CA SER A 72 -8.48 13.77 10.89
C SER A 72 -9.25 13.05 9.80
N TYR A 73 -9.83 13.78 8.86
CA TYR A 73 -10.67 13.27 7.77
C TYR A 73 -10.21 13.90 6.44
N PRO A 74 -9.09 13.42 5.84
CA PRO A 74 -8.57 14.01 4.61
C PRO A 74 -9.26 13.49 3.35
N SER A 75 -9.91 12.32 3.43
CA SER A 75 -10.43 11.57 2.29
C SER A 75 -11.65 12.20 1.66
N TYR A 76 -11.80 12.02 0.35
CA TYR A 76 -12.98 12.46 -0.40
C TYR A 76 -14.16 11.49 -0.22
N PHE A 77 -13.88 10.17 -0.26
CA PHE A 77 -14.88 9.13 0.03
C PHE A 77 -14.87 8.83 1.52
N GLU A 78 -16.05 8.78 2.14
CA GLU A 78 -16.17 8.67 3.60
C GLU A 78 -16.72 7.31 4.01
N ASP A 79 -15.86 6.43 4.51
CA ASP A 79 -16.22 5.22 5.26
C ASP A 79 -14.99 4.73 6.04
N GLY A 80 -15.20 4.24 7.27
CA GLY A 80 -14.11 3.82 8.16
C GLY A 80 -13.24 2.68 7.62
N ASN A 81 -13.80 1.80 6.78
CA ASN A 81 -13.11 0.66 6.18
C ASN A 81 -12.47 0.97 4.81
N LEU A 82 -12.74 2.13 4.24
CA LEU A 82 -12.08 2.58 3.03
C LEU A 82 -10.61 2.95 3.33
N PRO A 83 -9.70 2.79 2.36
CA PRO A 83 -8.34 3.29 2.50
C PRO A 83 -8.35 4.82 2.66
N VAL A 84 -7.43 5.35 3.44
CA VAL A 84 -7.22 6.79 3.51
C VAL A 84 -6.60 7.28 2.19
N GLU A 85 -7.17 8.34 1.62
CA GLU A 85 -6.68 8.97 0.39
C GLU A 85 -6.65 10.51 0.54
N HIS A 86 -6.25 11.26 -0.49
CA HIS A 86 -6.00 12.70 -0.44
C HIS A 86 -4.94 13.11 0.60
N ILE A 87 -3.98 12.26 0.86
CA ILE A 87 -2.84 12.53 1.73
C ILE A 87 -1.55 12.68 0.90
N SER A 88 -0.68 13.58 1.33
CA SER A 88 0.65 13.73 0.77
C SER A 88 1.63 12.70 1.35
N TRP A 89 2.76 12.50 0.68
CA TRP A 89 3.86 11.70 1.19
C TRP A 89 4.34 12.18 2.57
N TYR A 90 4.39 13.48 2.82
CA TYR A 90 4.80 14.06 4.10
C TYR A 90 3.83 13.72 5.23
N GLU A 91 2.53 13.68 4.94
CA GLU A 91 1.49 13.29 5.91
C GLU A 91 1.58 11.80 6.23
N ALA A 92 1.85 10.95 5.23
CA ALA A 92 2.09 9.52 5.45
C ALA A 92 3.35 9.28 6.31
N VAL A 93 4.42 10.07 6.13
CA VAL A 93 5.62 10.03 6.99
C VAL A 93 5.30 10.48 8.42
N GLU A 94 4.52 11.53 8.58
CA GLU A 94 4.07 12.00 9.91
C GLU A 94 3.21 10.95 10.62
N PHE A 95 2.29 10.28 9.89
CA PHE A 95 1.52 9.15 10.42
C PHE A 95 2.45 8.07 10.99
N CYS A 96 3.46 7.65 10.22
CA CYS A 96 4.46 6.68 10.68
C CYS A 96 5.25 7.19 11.90
N ALA A 97 5.58 8.47 11.96
CA ALA A 97 6.30 9.07 13.08
C ALA A 97 5.48 9.07 14.37
N ARG A 98 4.19 9.45 14.30
CA ARG A 98 3.26 9.40 15.44
C ARG A 98 3.05 7.97 15.94
N LEU A 99 2.83 7.03 15.02
CA LEU A 99 2.67 5.62 15.33
C LEU A 99 3.94 5.05 15.99
N SER A 100 5.12 5.41 15.49
CA SER A 100 6.40 4.99 16.06
C SER A 100 6.56 5.51 17.49
N ARG A 101 6.27 6.78 17.74
CA ARG A 101 6.36 7.39 19.06
C ARG A 101 5.38 6.75 20.05
N MET A 102 4.15 6.50 19.61
CA MET A 102 3.11 5.89 20.44
C MET A 102 3.48 4.46 20.85
N THR A 103 3.95 3.65 19.91
CA THR A 103 4.19 2.21 20.13
C THR A 103 5.62 1.88 20.59
N ASN A 104 6.52 2.86 20.55
CA ASN A 104 7.97 2.67 20.75
C ASN A 104 8.58 1.60 19.80
N LYS A 105 8.02 1.50 18.59
CA LYS A 105 8.51 0.65 17.49
C LYS A 105 8.77 1.52 16.26
N ALA A 106 9.67 1.10 15.38
CA ALA A 106 9.99 1.83 14.16
C ALA A 106 8.97 1.52 13.05
N TYR A 107 8.11 2.48 12.72
CA TYR A 107 7.25 2.44 11.54
C TYR A 107 7.77 3.45 10.52
N ARG A 108 7.72 3.07 9.26
CA ARG A 108 8.12 3.91 8.13
C ARG A 108 7.40 3.47 6.86
N LEU A 109 7.41 4.30 5.84
CA LEU A 109 7.04 3.86 4.51
C LEU A 109 8.06 2.82 4.00
N PRO A 110 7.63 1.84 3.20
CA PRO A 110 8.56 0.97 2.50
C PRO A 110 9.39 1.78 1.50
N THR A 111 10.57 1.31 1.17
CA THR A 111 11.28 1.79 0.00
C THR A 111 10.59 1.30 -1.27
N GLU A 112 10.87 1.92 -2.42
CA GLU A 112 10.33 1.47 -3.71
C GLU A 112 10.65 -0.01 -3.98
N ALA A 113 11.90 -0.43 -3.71
CA ALA A 113 12.32 -1.82 -3.88
C ALA A 113 11.61 -2.80 -2.91
N GLU A 114 11.39 -2.40 -1.66
CA GLU A 114 10.62 -3.21 -0.70
C GLU A 114 9.16 -3.33 -1.14
N TRP A 115 8.58 -2.23 -1.63
CA TRP A 115 7.20 -2.23 -2.09
C TRP A 115 7.03 -3.12 -3.33
N GLU A 116 7.88 -2.97 -4.36
CA GLU A 116 7.82 -3.78 -5.58
C GLU A 116 8.04 -5.26 -5.29
N TYR A 117 9.04 -5.59 -4.44
CA TYR A 117 9.28 -6.97 -4.00
C TYR A 117 8.06 -7.57 -3.31
N ALA A 118 7.45 -6.82 -2.41
CA ALA A 118 6.28 -7.26 -1.67
C ALA A 118 5.04 -7.39 -2.58
N CYS A 119 4.86 -6.47 -3.52
CA CYS A 119 3.77 -6.51 -4.52
C CYS A 119 3.90 -7.75 -5.42
N ARG A 120 5.08 -7.99 -5.99
CA ARG A 120 5.33 -9.15 -6.85
C ARG A 120 5.16 -10.48 -6.12
N ALA A 121 5.52 -10.57 -4.87
CA ALA A 121 5.41 -11.76 -4.03
C ALA A 121 5.91 -13.05 -4.73
N GLY A 122 7.02 -12.93 -5.48
CA GLY A 122 7.67 -14.01 -6.20
C GLY A 122 7.24 -14.19 -7.67
N THR A 123 6.31 -13.38 -8.18
CA THR A 123 5.93 -13.40 -9.60
C THR A 123 6.86 -12.54 -10.45
N THR A 124 6.90 -12.84 -11.75
CA THR A 124 7.63 -12.07 -12.77
C THR A 124 6.68 -11.45 -13.82
N THR A 125 5.40 -11.67 -13.68
CA THR A 125 4.33 -11.11 -14.52
C THR A 125 4.12 -9.63 -14.20
N PRO A 126 3.50 -8.83 -15.11
CA PRO A 126 3.18 -7.42 -14.86
C PRO A 126 2.38 -7.18 -13.57
N PHE A 127 1.45 -8.08 -13.25
CA PHE A 127 0.67 -8.05 -12.01
C PHE A 127 0.92 -9.32 -11.21
N TYR A 128 0.74 -9.26 -9.87
CA TYR A 128 0.95 -10.44 -9.01
C TYR A 128 -0.04 -11.58 -9.29
N PHE A 129 -1.15 -11.29 -9.93
CA PHE A 129 -2.18 -12.26 -10.35
C PHE A 129 -2.05 -12.69 -11.82
N GLY A 130 -1.08 -12.17 -12.60
CA GLY A 130 -0.83 -12.61 -13.98
C GLY A 130 -0.55 -11.48 -14.97
N ASP A 131 -0.89 -11.71 -16.23
CA ASP A 131 -0.56 -10.79 -17.33
C ASP A 131 -1.62 -9.71 -17.58
N ARG A 132 -2.81 -9.86 -16.99
CA ARG A 132 -3.94 -8.93 -17.20
C ARG A 132 -4.58 -8.54 -15.88
N ILE A 133 -4.95 -7.25 -15.80
CA ILE A 133 -5.75 -6.70 -14.71
C ILE A 133 -7.22 -6.69 -15.12
N THR A 134 -8.12 -6.98 -14.18
CA THR A 134 -9.59 -6.87 -14.35
C THR A 134 -10.19 -6.25 -13.09
N THR A 135 -11.38 -5.68 -13.21
CA THR A 135 -12.11 -5.08 -12.07
C THR A 135 -12.54 -6.09 -11.00
N GLU A 136 -12.46 -7.40 -11.30
CA GLU A 136 -12.62 -8.46 -10.29
C GLU A 136 -11.37 -8.69 -9.43
N LEU A 137 -10.18 -8.23 -9.89
CA LEU A 137 -8.90 -8.48 -9.26
C LEU A 137 -8.31 -7.25 -8.58
N ALA A 138 -8.68 -6.06 -9.03
CA ALA A 138 -8.21 -4.80 -8.47
C ALA A 138 -9.18 -3.65 -8.79
N ASN A 139 -9.16 -2.61 -7.96
CA ASN A 139 -9.83 -1.35 -8.26
C ASN A 139 -8.84 -0.44 -9.02
N TYR A 140 -9.12 -0.17 -10.29
CA TYR A 140 -8.31 0.66 -11.17
C TYR A 140 -9.21 1.38 -12.18
N ASP A 141 -8.65 2.36 -12.90
CA ASP A 141 -9.34 3.03 -14.01
C ASP A 141 -9.52 2.04 -15.17
N GLY A 142 -10.70 1.41 -15.22
CA GLY A 142 -11.07 0.41 -16.23
C GLY A 142 -11.35 0.96 -17.62
N SER A 143 -11.37 2.29 -17.81
CA SER A 143 -11.72 2.96 -19.08
C SER A 143 -10.86 2.54 -20.26
N TYR A 144 -9.65 2.04 -20.02
CA TYR A 144 -8.73 1.53 -21.04
C TYR A 144 -9.10 0.15 -21.59
N ASN A 145 -9.89 -0.64 -20.86
CA ASN A 145 -10.19 -2.03 -21.19
C ASN A 145 -11.67 -2.29 -21.47
N ASP A 146 -12.51 -1.25 -21.60
CA ASP A 146 -13.99 -1.34 -21.68
C ASP A 146 -14.60 -2.09 -20.47
N ASP A 147 -13.88 -2.14 -19.32
CA ASP A 147 -14.39 -2.69 -18.08
C ASP A 147 -15.29 -1.67 -17.37
N ASP A 148 -16.26 -2.15 -16.58
CA ASP A 148 -17.09 -1.29 -15.75
C ASP A 148 -16.23 -0.61 -14.67
N GLU A 149 -16.14 0.73 -14.71
CA GLU A 149 -15.46 1.53 -13.71
C GLU A 149 -16.15 1.43 -12.35
N GLN A 150 -15.38 1.21 -11.30
CA GLN A 150 -15.86 1.41 -9.94
C GLN A 150 -15.73 2.89 -9.57
N GLU A 151 -16.84 3.53 -9.25
CA GLU A 151 -16.82 4.90 -8.75
C GLU A 151 -16.24 4.94 -7.33
N GLY A 152 -15.00 5.43 -7.18
CA GLY A 152 -14.36 5.67 -5.89
C GLY A 152 -13.50 4.51 -5.38
N THR A 153 -13.10 4.62 -4.10
CA THR A 153 -12.31 3.61 -3.41
C THR A 153 -13.20 2.44 -2.96
N THR A 154 -12.60 1.26 -2.84
CA THR A 154 -13.25 0.05 -2.30
C THR A 154 -12.75 -0.22 -0.89
N GLU A 155 -13.56 -0.91 -0.06
CA GLU A 155 -13.11 -1.36 1.26
C GLU A 155 -11.83 -2.18 1.14
N VAL A 156 -10.92 -2.01 2.10
CA VAL A 156 -9.68 -2.80 2.12
C VAL A 156 -10.01 -4.29 2.21
N SER A 157 -9.18 -5.13 1.58
CA SER A 157 -9.41 -6.58 1.46
C SER A 157 -10.54 -7.01 0.51
N SER A 158 -11.11 -6.13 -0.27
CA SER A 158 -12.14 -6.50 -1.26
C SER A 158 -11.62 -7.47 -2.34
N PHE A 159 -10.32 -7.46 -2.59
CA PHE A 159 -9.67 -8.30 -3.59
C PHE A 159 -8.78 -9.38 -2.95
N PRO A 160 -8.50 -10.49 -3.67
CA PRO A 160 -7.63 -11.54 -3.18
C PRO A 160 -6.23 -11.05 -2.87
N PRO A 161 -5.60 -11.55 -1.79
CA PRO A 161 -4.22 -11.18 -1.47
C PRO A 161 -3.21 -11.80 -2.44
N ASN A 162 -2.03 -11.22 -2.51
CA ASN A 162 -0.90 -11.83 -3.19
C ASN A 162 -0.32 -13.02 -2.38
N ALA A 163 0.72 -13.69 -2.92
CA ALA A 163 1.31 -14.88 -2.29
C ALA A 163 1.99 -14.60 -0.93
N PHE A 164 2.27 -13.34 -0.58
CA PHE A 164 2.74 -12.95 0.75
C PHE A 164 1.58 -12.60 1.71
N GLY A 165 0.34 -12.63 1.26
CA GLY A 165 -0.84 -12.31 2.06
C GLY A 165 -1.14 -10.83 2.16
N LEU A 166 -0.59 -9.99 1.28
CA LEU A 166 -0.87 -8.57 1.18
C LEU A 166 -2.03 -8.31 0.23
N HIS A 167 -2.92 -7.41 0.61
CA HIS A 167 -4.08 -7.00 -0.19
C HIS A 167 -3.84 -5.65 -0.86
N ASP A 168 -4.53 -5.43 -1.96
CA ASP A 168 -4.65 -4.12 -2.62
C ASP A 168 -3.28 -3.52 -3.01
N MET A 169 -2.39 -4.37 -3.53
CA MET A 169 -1.01 -4.05 -3.93
C MET A 169 -0.92 -3.65 -5.41
#